data_74097d7afe6e7de587c9b236402736c2
#
_entry.id   74097d7afe6e7de587c9b236402736c2
#
_cell.length_a   1.000
_cell.length_b   1.000
_cell.length_c   1.000
_cell.angle_alpha   90.00
_cell.angle_beta   90.00
_cell.angle_gamma   90.00
#
_symmetry.space_group_name_H-M   'P 1'
#
loop_
_entity.id
_entity.type
_entity.pdbx_description
1 polymer ?
#
loop_
_entity_poly.entity_id
_entity_poly.type
_entity_poly.pdbx_seq_one_letter_code
_entity_poly.pdbx_strand_id
1 'polypeptide(L)'
;MSQFAFLQTEFPEIFGHAARAETLAHADPRGAAFYCRLALETAVNWLYRHDDTLKDPYDPTLAALLAEPSFQALVGRTLAVKARFVKDIGNKAAHGKTVSAMEAATSLPEFIHVASWLAPP
;
A
#
# COMPACT_ATOMS: atom_id res chain seq x y z
N MET A 1 -0.66 19.59 -5.86
CA MET A 1 -0.47 18.47 -6.77
C MET A 1 -0.07 17.22 -5.99
N SER A 2 -0.65 16.08 -6.34
CA SER A 2 -0.38 14.84 -5.62
C SER A 2 1.00 14.28 -5.95
N GLN A 3 1.71 13.77 -4.92
CA GLN A 3 2.95 13.02 -5.11
C GLN A 3 2.72 11.72 -5.88
N PHE A 4 1.47 11.26 -5.95
CA PHE A 4 1.09 10.01 -6.61
C PHE A 4 0.59 10.21 -8.04
N ALA A 5 0.73 11.41 -8.60
CA ALA A 5 0.22 11.74 -9.93
C ALA A 5 0.75 10.80 -11.03
N PHE A 6 1.94 10.23 -10.82
CA PHE A 6 2.53 9.27 -11.77
C PHE A 6 1.71 7.98 -11.93
N LEU A 7 0.80 7.70 -10.99
CA LEU A 7 -0.09 6.53 -11.07
C LEU A 7 -1.37 6.80 -11.86
N GLN A 8 -1.70 8.06 -12.10
CA GLN A 8 -3.04 8.46 -12.52
C GLN A 8 -3.49 7.82 -13.84
N THR A 9 -2.62 7.74 -14.81
CA THR A 9 -2.97 7.25 -16.13
C THR A 9 -3.12 5.73 -16.18
N GLU A 10 -2.15 5.01 -15.63
CA GLU A 10 -2.11 3.55 -15.73
C GLU A 10 -2.83 2.87 -14.57
N PHE A 11 -2.80 3.49 -13.39
CA PHE A 11 -3.37 2.92 -12.18
C PHE A 11 -4.31 3.90 -11.48
N PRO A 12 -5.43 4.30 -12.14
CA PRO A 12 -6.30 5.34 -11.59
C PRO A 12 -6.94 4.97 -10.26
N GLU A 13 -7.23 3.69 -10.03
CA GLU A 13 -7.82 3.26 -8.75
C GLU A 13 -6.82 3.39 -7.61
N ILE A 14 -5.57 2.96 -7.83
CA ILE A 14 -4.51 3.11 -6.82
C ILE A 14 -4.28 4.59 -6.56
N PHE A 15 -4.22 5.39 -7.62
CA PHE A 15 -4.07 6.84 -7.50
C PHE A 15 -5.17 7.45 -6.64
N GLY A 16 -6.44 7.07 -6.89
CA GLY A 16 -7.57 7.61 -6.14
C GLY A 16 -7.44 7.38 -4.64
N HIS A 17 -7.07 6.17 -4.23
CA HIS A 17 -6.87 5.86 -2.82
C HIS A 17 -5.67 6.60 -2.22
N ALA A 18 -4.55 6.62 -2.93
CA ALA A 18 -3.33 7.28 -2.46
C ALA A 18 -3.53 8.79 -2.34
N ALA A 19 -4.19 9.41 -3.31
CA ALA A 19 -4.50 10.85 -3.25
C ALA A 19 -5.43 11.16 -2.09
N ARG A 20 -6.40 10.29 -1.80
CA ARG A 20 -7.29 10.45 -0.65
C ARG A 20 -6.52 10.37 0.66
N ALA A 21 -5.60 9.41 0.79
CA ALA A 21 -4.74 9.30 1.96
C ALA A 21 -3.93 10.58 2.16
N GLU A 22 -3.37 11.12 1.10
CA GLU A 22 -2.60 12.36 1.10
C GLU A 22 -3.44 13.53 1.63
N THR A 23 -4.67 13.66 1.14
CA THR A 23 -5.59 14.72 1.55
C THR A 23 -5.91 14.65 3.04
N LEU A 24 -6.02 13.44 3.60
CA LEU A 24 -6.40 13.22 4.99
C LEU A 24 -5.23 13.22 5.97
N ALA A 25 -3.99 13.30 5.49
CA ALA A 25 -2.80 13.04 6.31
C ALA A 25 -2.73 13.83 7.61
N HIS A 26 -3.17 15.10 7.62
CA HIS A 26 -3.10 15.97 8.80
C HIS A 26 -4.39 15.99 9.61
N ALA A 27 -5.53 16.09 8.91
CA ALA A 27 -6.82 16.25 9.57
C ALA A 27 -7.39 14.93 10.11
N ASP A 28 -7.07 13.81 9.46
CA ASP A 28 -7.62 12.50 9.81
C ASP A 28 -6.55 11.41 9.61
N PRO A 29 -5.61 11.26 10.57
CA PRO A 29 -4.55 10.26 10.45
C PRO A 29 -5.07 8.83 10.26
N ARG A 30 -6.15 8.49 10.94
CA ARG A 30 -6.77 7.17 10.83
C ARG A 30 -7.31 6.92 9.42
N GLY A 31 -8.01 7.90 8.87
CA GLY A 31 -8.50 7.81 7.49
C GLY A 31 -7.36 7.73 6.48
N ALA A 32 -6.30 8.52 6.69
CA ALA A 32 -5.12 8.47 5.84
C ALA A 32 -4.49 7.08 5.83
N ALA A 33 -4.31 6.49 7.01
CA ALA A 33 -3.73 5.14 7.13
C ALA A 33 -4.62 4.09 6.44
N PHE A 34 -5.94 4.22 6.59
CA PHE A 34 -6.89 3.31 5.97
C PHE A 34 -6.79 3.35 4.43
N TYR A 35 -6.77 4.55 3.86
CA TYR A 35 -6.70 4.69 2.40
C TYR A 35 -5.33 4.31 1.84
N CYS A 36 -4.27 4.53 2.62
CA CYS A 36 -2.94 4.07 2.24
C CYS A 36 -2.90 2.55 2.12
N ARG A 37 -3.49 1.85 3.09
CA ARG A 37 -3.62 0.39 3.07
C ARG A 37 -4.47 -0.08 1.88
N LEU A 38 -5.56 0.63 1.60
CA LEU A 38 -6.43 0.29 0.48
C LEU A 38 -5.69 0.44 -0.86
N ALA A 39 -4.87 1.49 -0.99
CA ALA A 39 -4.02 1.67 -2.16
C ALA A 39 -3.03 0.51 -2.30
N LEU A 40 -2.41 0.10 -1.19
CA LEU A 40 -1.49 -1.03 -1.18
C LEU A 40 -2.19 -2.33 -1.59
N GLU A 41 -3.37 -2.59 -1.03
CA GLU A 41 -4.13 -3.80 -1.33
C GLU A 41 -4.49 -3.86 -2.82
N THR A 42 -4.92 -2.74 -3.38
CA THR A 42 -5.25 -2.64 -4.81
C THR A 42 -4.01 -2.93 -5.66
N ALA A 43 -2.86 -2.38 -5.29
CA ALA A 43 -1.60 -2.59 -6.00
C ALA A 43 -1.16 -4.06 -5.93
N VAL A 44 -1.22 -4.66 -4.76
CA VAL A 44 -0.80 -6.05 -4.55
C VAL A 44 -1.73 -7.00 -5.31
N ASN A 45 -3.03 -6.77 -5.27
CA ASN A 45 -3.98 -7.59 -6.02
C ASN A 45 -3.73 -7.49 -7.53
N TRP A 46 -3.39 -6.29 -8.02
CA TRP A 46 -3.03 -6.11 -9.42
C TRP A 46 -1.80 -6.95 -9.79
N LEU A 47 -0.76 -6.92 -8.94
CA LEU A 47 0.45 -7.71 -9.16
C LEU A 47 0.15 -9.21 -9.25
N TYR A 48 -0.66 -9.73 -8.33
CA TYR A 48 -1.00 -11.15 -8.32
C TYR A 48 -1.79 -11.57 -9.55
N ARG A 49 -2.55 -10.66 -10.15
CA ARG A 49 -3.29 -10.96 -11.39
C ARG A 49 -2.42 -10.88 -12.63
N HIS A 50 -1.31 -10.13 -12.60
CA HIS A 50 -0.55 -9.81 -13.80
C HIS A 50 0.88 -10.37 -13.83
N ASP A 51 1.41 -10.83 -12.71
CA ASP A 51 2.76 -11.38 -12.64
C ASP A 51 2.71 -12.89 -12.38
N ASP A 52 3.10 -13.66 -13.40
CA ASP A 52 3.01 -15.13 -13.37
C ASP A 52 3.99 -15.76 -12.39
N THR A 53 4.99 -15.04 -11.91
CA THR A 53 5.94 -15.57 -10.93
C THR A 53 5.36 -15.63 -9.52
N LEU A 54 4.24 -14.93 -9.27
CA LEU A 54 3.59 -14.91 -7.97
C LEU A 54 2.69 -16.14 -7.81
N LYS A 55 2.78 -16.75 -6.63
CA LYS A 55 1.97 -17.91 -6.29
C LYS A 55 0.87 -17.50 -5.33
N ASP A 56 -0.38 -17.80 -5.69
CA ASP A 56 -1.52 -17.45 -4.86
C ASP A 56 -1.48 -18.25 -3.55
N PRO A 57 -1.48 -17.60 -2.39
CA PRO A 57 -1.60 -18.32 -1.12
C PRO A 57 -3.01 -18.90 -0.97
N TYR A 58 -3.14 -19.90 -0.12
CA TYR A 58 -4.44 -20.48 0.19
C TYR A 58 -5.40 -19.43 0.75
N ASP A 59 -4.89 -18.57 1.64
CA ASP A 59 -5.64 -17.47 2.24
C ASP A 59 -5.34 -16.19 1.46
N PRO A 60 -6.36 -15.53 0.85
CA PRO A 60 -6.12 -14.34 0.02
C PRO A 60 -6.06 -13.02 0.81
N THR A 61 -5.86 -13.07 2.13
CA THR A 61 -5.74 -11.83 2.91
C THR A 61 -4.48 -11.06 2.51
N LEU A 62 -4.52 -9.74 2.71
CA LEU A 62 -3.34 -8.92 2.40
C LEU A 62 -2.11 -9.40 3.17
N ALA A 63 -2.28 -9.79 4.45
CA ALA A 63 -1.18 -10.31 5.24
C ALA A 63 -0.54 -11.54 4.57
N ALA A 64 -1.35 -12.48 4.10
CA ALA A 64 -0.86 -13.70 3.44
C ALA A 64 -0.20 -13.38 2.10
N LEU A 65 -0.77 -12.46 1.32
CA LEU A 65 -0.22 -12.04 0.04
C LEU A 65 1.17 -11.41 0.22
N LEU A 66 1.36 -10.59 1.25
CA LEU A 66 2.65 -9.96 1.53
C LEU A 66 3.68 -10.94 2.09
N ALA A 67 3.24 -11.96 2.83
CA ALA A 67 4.12 -12.96 3.44
C ALA A 67 4.55 -14.05 2.46
N GLU A 68 3.90 -14.17 1.31
CA GLU A 68 4.17 -15.21 0.33
C GLU A 68 5.61 -15.08 -0.19
N PRO A 69 6.43 -16.16 -0.14
CA PRO A 69 7.84 -16.07 -0.56
C PRO A 69 8.05 -15.55 -1.97
N SER A 70 7.16 -15.90 -2.92
CA SER A 70 7.30 -15.41 -4.29
C SER A 70 7.12 -13.90 -4.39
N PHE A 71 6.24 -13.32 -3.55
CA PHE A 71 6.08 -11.87 -3.49
C PHE A 71 7.35 -11.21 -2.95
N GLN A 72 7.89 -11.75 -1.85
CA GLN A 72 9.10 -11.19 -1.25
C GLN A 72 10.30 -11.29 -2.20
N ALA A 73 10.39 -12.38 -2.95
CA ALA A 73 11.43 -12.54 -3.96
C ALA A 73 11.28 -11.52 -5.10
N LEU A 74 10.05 -11.24 -5.51
CA LEU A 74 9.77 -10.31 -6.60
C LEU A 74 10.14 -8.87 -6.24
N VAL A 75 9.66 -8.38 -5.08
CA VAL A 75 9.81 -6.97 -4.72
C VAL A 75 11.09 -6.68 -3.94
N GLY A 76 11.68 -7.69 -3.32
CA GLY A 76 12.85 -7.54 -2.47
C GLY A 76 12.49 -7.20 -1.04
N ARG A 77 13.45 -7.47 -0.13
CA ARG A 77 13.22 -7.35 1.31
C ARG A 77 12.84 -5.94 1.74
N THR A 78 13.50 -4.92 1.21
CA THR A 78 13.25 -3.53 1.59
C THR A 78 11.81 -3.13 1.31
N LEU A 79 11.33 -3.42 0.09
CA LEU A 79 9.95 -3.08 -0.27
C LEU A 79 8.94 -3.94 0.48
N ALA A 80 9.26 -5.21 0.73
CA ALA A 80 8.38 -6.08 1.51
C ALA A 80 8.15 -5.55 2.93
N VAL A 81 9.21 -5.02 3.57
CA VAL A 81 9.11 -4.41 4.90
C VAL A 81 8.26 -3.14 4.86
N LYS A 82 8.45 -2.30 3.86
CA LYS A 82 7.65 -1.07 3.69
C LYS A 82 6.18 -1.38 3.47
N ALA A 83 5.89 -2.35 2.63
CA ALA A 83 4.51 -2.79 2.39
C ALA A 83 3.86 -3.30 3.67
N ARG A 84 4.59 -4.10 4.46
CA ARG A 84 4.08 -4.61 5.73
C ARG A 84 3.79 -3.48 6.72
N PHE A 85 4.65 -2.45 6.77
CA PHE A 85 4.41 -1.29 7.63
C PHE A 85 3.08 -0.62 7.28
N VAL A 86 2.86 -0.35 5.99
CA VAL A 86 1.60 0.27 5.52
C VAL A 86 0.40 -0.59 5.89
N LYS A 87 0.51 -1.91 5.71
CA LYS A 87 -0.54 -2.86 6.06
C LYS A 87 -0.83 -2.83 7.57
N ASP A 88 0.21 -2.85 8.40
CA ASP A 88 0.04 -2.90 9.85
C ASP A 88 -0.62 -1.63 10.40
N ILE A 89 -0.19 -0.46 9.94
CA ILE A 89 -0.79 0.81 10.36
C ILE A 89 -2.24 0.89 9.86
N GLY A 90 -2.49 0.50 8.62
CA GLY A 90 -3.84 0.47 8.06
C GLY A 90 -4.77 -0.49 8.79
N ASN A 91 -4.24 -1.62 9.28
CA ASN A 91 -5.01 -2.57 10.10
C ASN A 91 -5.45 -1.94 11.42
N LYS A 92 -4.58 -1.14 12.06
CA LYS A 92 -4.96 -0.40 13.26
C LYS A 92 -6.16 0.49 12.97
N ALA A 93 -6.14 1.20 11.85
CA ALA A 93 -7.25 2.06 11.43
C ALA A 93 -8.53 1.26 11.20
N ALA A 94 -8.44 0.14 10.50
CA ALA A 94 -9.59 -0.69 10.16
C ALA A 94 -10.24 -1.33 11.40
N HIS A 95 -9.43 -1.63 12.43
CA HIS A 95 -9.91 -2.27 13.65
C HIS A 95 -10.23 -1.27 14.77
N GLY A 96 -10.34 0.01 14.45
CA GLY A 96 -10.74 1.03 15.41
C GLY A 96 -9.67 1.41 16.42
N LYS A 97 -8.42 1.03 16.19
CA LYS A 97 -7.30 1.40 17.06
C LYS A 97 -6.80 2.80 16.72
N THR A 98 -6.13 3.42 17.68
CA THR A 98 -5.56 4.75 17.49
C THR A 98 -4.42 4.71 16.48
N VAL A 99 -4.43 5.64 15.53
CA VAL A 99 -3.32 5.86 14.59
C VAL A 99 -2.78 7.26 14.87
N SER A 100 -1.49 7.35 15.16
CA SER A 100 -0.85 8.65 15.41
C SER A 100 -0.63 9.41 14.09
N ALA A 101 -0.47 10.73 14.22
CA ALA A 101 -0.13 11.56 13.07
C ALA A 101 1.18 11.12 12.42
N MET A 102 2.15 10.73 13.24
CA MET A 102 3.45 10.25 12.74
C MET A 102 3.32 8.93 11.99
N GLU A 103 2.51 8.00 12.49
CA GLU A 103 2.29 6.72 11.81
C GLU A 103 1.65 6.93 10.44
N ALA A 104 0.64 7.80 10.37
CA ALA A 104 -0.01 8.12 9.10
C ALA A 104 0.96 8.82 8.15
N ALA A 105 1.71 9.80 8.65
CA ALA A 105 2.67 10.54 7.84
C ALA A 105 3.78 9.63 7.30
N THR A 106 4.21 8.62 8.08
CA THR A 106 5.24 7.68 7.64
C THR A 106 4.71 6.70 6.60
N SER A 107 3.43 6.32 6.69
CA SER A 107 2.81 5.41 5.73
C SER A 107 2.86 5.92 4.30
N LEU A 108 2.72 7.24 4.11
CA LEU A 108 2.71 7.84 2.76
C LEU A 108 4.04 7.65 2.02
N PRO A 109 5.21 8.05 2.56
CA PRO A 109 6.47 7.82 1.86
C PRO A 109 6.81 6.33 1.74
N GLU A 110 6.41 5.50 2.71
CA GLU A 110 6.62 4.06 2.58
C GLU A 110 5.84 3.51 1.39
N PHE A 111 4.58 3.93 1.24
CA PHE A 111 3.79 3.49 0.09
C PHE A 111 4.31 4.07 -1.23
N ILE A 112 4.82 5.32 -1.24
CA ILE A 112 5.34 5.90 -2.48
C ILE A 112 6.50 5.08 -3.04
N HIS A 113 7.33 4.49 -2.18
CA HIS A 113 8.41 3.63 -2.62
C HIS A 113 7.87 2.36 -3.30
N VAL A 114 6.83 1.77 -2.73
CA VAL A 114 6.17 0.60 -3.32
C VAL A 114 5.55 0.98 -4.67
N ALA A 115 4.84 2.10 -4.72
CA ALA A 115 4.18 2.57 -5.93
C ALA A 115 5.20 2.92 -7.03
N SER A 116 6.33 3.49 -6.66
CA SER A 116 7.39 3.83 -7.61
C SER A 116 8.05 2.58 -8.21
N TRP A 117 8.10 1.50 -7.44
CA TRP A 117 8.56 0.22 -7.96
C TRP A 117 7.55 -0.35 -8.96
N LEU A 118 6.26 -0.25 -8.63
CA LEU A 118 5.17 -0.76 -9.49
C LEU A 118 5.10 0.00 -10.81
N ALA A 119 5.20 1.32 -10.75
CA ALA A 119 5.04 2.21 -11.89
C ALA A 119 6.21 3.19 -11.95
N PRO A 120 7.39 2.75 -12.41
CA PRO A 120 8.54 3.65 -12.50
C PRO A 120 8.23 4.79 -13.46
N PRO A 121 8.74 6.00 -13.13
CA PRO A 121 8.52 7.17 -14.00
C PRO A 121 9.19 7.05 -15.35
#